data_4d0a1a0a6cbb764316e7ed05f0b87fbe
#
_entry.id   4d0a1a0a6cbb764316e7ed05f0b87fbe
#
_cell.length_a   1.000
_cell.length_b   1.000
_cell.length_c   1.000
_cell.angle_alpha   90.00
_cell.angle_beta   90.00
_cell.angle_gamma   90.00
#
_symmetry.space_group_name_H-M   'P 1'
#
loop_
_entity.id
_entity.type
_entity.pdbx_description
1 polymer ?
#
loop_
_entity_poly.entity_id
_entity_poly.type
_entity_poly.pdbx_seq_one_letter_code
_entity_poly.pdbx_strand_id
1 'polypeptide(L)'
;MKEGWHKASIMSSAHKGGAPVDFADGTSESGDIQVLGKQLWRILPYIKPYWKRFALGITSNMGARICDLLPFVAMGLLTDAVLSGEIGQLKEFAFYGLLILGSFTGLAIFQGISNYSWETLAQYLQHDIRMAAFESLIKMEIRYFEDRQTGDIMSVISADVNQLENFLSDASTSMIRIVITFSTAFAILVWMSWKLALILFVPIIFIMPLIYFFSTRVQKKYRESRQSFGDINAVLSNNISGMGVVQAYNAETYEATRVGKESSSYKDHAIGATVQRTKFLPGIYVIAGIAFGLLATAGGYLMLEGPSQGGITPGQFVTFLLMSTRMSMPLFILGMLVNQIQKSEASARRVFAMIDLEPSIIDREGAESLEEPANAITFDDVHFAYPNGNKVLNGVSFELNRNQSIGIVGPTGAGKSTIVKLLLRYYETDGGAISMNGSDINELTLGSIRDQIGYVSQDVYLFHGTIRENIAYADQNAGDAAIVEAAKLAGADEFIQEAPNGYDTIVGDRGVKLSGGQRQRISLARAILRRPPLLILDEATSAVDTRTEEIIQRNLNQFKDGRMTVAVAHRLSTIRDADQILVLVEGVVVENGAHDELIAQDGVYADLWAVQTGELDKTTGEATRHDG
;
A
#
# COMPACT_ATOMS: atom_id res chain seq x y z
N MET A 1 2.08 0.21 30.45
CA MET A 1 0.72 0.14 29.89
C MET A 1 0.77 -0.38 28.43
N LYS A 2 1.54 -1.51 28.21
CA LYS A 2 1.81 -2.10 26.87
C LYS A 2 1.49 -3.61 26.78
N GLU A 3 0.74 -4.18 27.70
CA GLU A 3 0.49 -5.64 27.75
C GLU A 3 -1.00 -6.04 27.64
N GLY A 4 -1.77 -5.34 26.79
CA GLY A 4 -3.21 -5.62 26.66
C GLY A 4 -3.71 -5.98 25.26
N TRP A 5 -2.87 -6.02 24.24
CA TRP A 5 -3.32 -6.10 22.83
C TRP A 5 -3.30 -7.50 22.19
N HIS A 6 -2.80 -8.52 22.86
CA HIS A 6 -2.58 -9.84 22.25
C HIS A 6 -3.67 -10.90 22.51
N LYS A 7 -4.85 -10.56 23.03
CA LYS A 7 -5.94 -11.55 23.20
C LYS A 7 -7.29 -11.09 22.65
N ALA A 8 -7.36 -10.92 21.35
CA ALA A 8 -8.60 -11.02 20.59
C ALA A 8 -8.37 -11.91 19.35
N SER A 9 -7.74 -13.05 19.56
CA SER A 9 -7.79 -14.17 18.64
C SER A 9 -9.18 -14.78 18.73
N ILE A 10 -10.00 -14.57 17.73
CA ILE A 10 -11.28 -15.24 17.58
C ILE A 10 -11.30 -15.97 16.25
N MET A 11 -11.28 -17.29 16.39
CA MET A 11 -11.70 -18.32 15.46
C MET A 11 -10.99 -18.34 14.09
N SER A 12 -9.89 -19.06 14.11
CA SER A 12 -9.35 -19.82 12.99
C SER A 12 -10.46 -20.65 12.34
N SER A 13 -10.84 -20.27 11.13
CA SER A 13 -11.31 -21.23 10.14
C SER A 13 -10.12 -21.56 9.25
N ALA A 14 -9.61 -22.77 9.39
CA ALA A 14 -8.55 -23.32 8.56
C ALA A 14 -8.87 -23.09 7.07
N HIS A 15 -8.13 -22.19 6.43
CA HIS A 15 -8.09 -22.07 4.98
C HIS A 15 -6.79 -22.72 4.50
N LYS A 16 -6.98 -23.89 3.89
CA LYS A 16 -5.99 -24.55 3.05
C LYS A 16 -5.53 -23.58 1.96
N GLY A 17 -4.23 -23.55 1.71
CA GLY A 17 -3.47 -22.88 0.67
C GLY A 17 -4.28 -22.07 -0.35
N GLY A 18 -4.55 -20.82 -0.06
CA GLY A 18 -5.15 -19.90 -1.00
C GLY A 18 -4.08 -19.30 -1.90
N ALA A 19 -4.32 -19.36 -3.21
CA ALA A 19 -3.53 -18.65 -4.22
C ALA A 19 -3.30 -17.18 -3.81
N PRO A 20 -2.17 -16.55 -4.19
CA PRO A 20 -1.85 -15.18 -3.84
C PRO A 20 -2.98 -14.25 -4.28
N VAL A 21 -3.48 -13.42 -3.36
CA VAL A 21 -4.50 -12.42 -3.64
C VAL A 21 -3.90 -11.42 -4.62
N ASP A 22 -4.34 -11.46 -5.87
CA ASP A 22 -3.96 -10.49 -6.89
C ASP A 22 -4.66 -9.16 -6.59
N PHE A 23 -3.90 -8.15 -6.17
CA PHE A 23 -4.43 -6.82 -5.89
C PHE A 23 -4.85 -6.06 -7.15
N ALA A 24 -4.42 -6.52 -8.34
CA ALA A 24 -4.77 -5.92 -9.62
C ALA A 24 -6.19 -6.26 -10.08
N ASP A 25 -6.71 -7.43 -9.70
CA ASP A 25 -8.06 -7.85 -10.06
C ASP A 25 -9.10 -7.46 -9.00
N GLY A 26 -9.48 -6.18 -9.02
CA GLY A 26 -10.70 -5.71 -8.36
C GLY A 26 -12.00 -6.26 -8.99
N THR A 27 -11.90 -7.22 -9.89
CA THR A 27 -13.00 -7.85 -10.59
C THR A 27 -13.01 -9.36 -10.34
N SER A 28 -13.41 -9.81 -9.15
CA SER A 28 -13.92 -11.16 -9.03
C SER A 28 -15.22 -11.24 -9.86
N GLU A 29 -15.16 -11.96 -10.97
CA GLU A 29 -16.32 -12.44 -11.69
C GLU A 29 -17.10 -13.45 -10.83
N SER A 30 -17.77 -12.99 -9.84
CA SER A 30 -18.89 -13.69 -9.24
C SER A 30 -19.98 -12.66 -9.00
N GLY A 31 -21.09 -12.82 -9.72
CA GLY A 31 -22.29 -11.99 -9.65
C GLY A 31 -23.04 -12.10 -8.32
N ASP A 32 -22.34 -12.34 -7.24
CA ASP A 32 -22.87 -12.26 -5.91
C ASP A 32 -22.93 -10.78 -5.52
N ILE A 33 -24.12 -10.32 -5.22
CA ILE A 33 -24.38 -9.10 -4.45
C ILE A 33 -23.76 -9.35 -3.07
N GLN A 34 -22.43 -9.25 -2.99
CA GLN A 34 -21.73 -9.25 -1.69
C GLN A 34 -22.30 -8.09 -0.90
N VAL A 35 -22.74 -8.39 0.31
CA VAL A 35 -23.34 -7.44 1.24
C VAL A 35 -22.49 -6.17 1.28
N LEU A 36 -23.03 -5.09 0.69
CA LEU A 36 -22.36 -3.80 0.58
C LEU A 36 -21.93 -3.37 2.00
N GLY A 37 -20.64 -3.13 2.19
CA GLY A 37 -20.11 -2.65 3.46
C GLY A 37 -19.50 -3.71 4.38
N LYS A 38 -19.39 -4.99 3.99
CA LYS A 38 -18.85 -6.04 4.88
C LYS A 38 -17.44 -5.74 5.39
N GLN A 39 -16.54 -5.22 4.54
CA GLN A 39 -15.17 -4.90 4.93
C GLN A 39 -15.08 -3.58 5.71
N LEU A 40 -15.97 -2.64 5.41
CA LEU A 40 -16.03 -1.37 6.15
C LEU A 40 -16.37 -1.55 7.64
N TRP A 41 -17.11 -2.62 8.01
CA TRP A 41 -17.37 -2.93 9.43
C TRP A 41 -16.10 -3.26 10.21
N ARG A 42 -15.02 -3.68 9.53
CA ARG A 42 -13.74 -3.96 10.17
C ARG A 42 -13.02 -2.69 10.67
N ILE A 43 -13.51 -1.52 10.30
CA ILE A 43 -13.02 -0.23 10.83
C ILE A 43 -13.51 -0.02 12.27
N LEU A 44 -14.64 -0.62 12.68
CA LEU A 44 -15.23 -0.38 14.01
C LEU A 44 -14.29 -0.68 15.19
N PRO A 45 -13.50 -1.76 15.22
CA PRO A 45 -12.53 -1.99 16.28
C PRO A 45 -11.54 -0.84 16.48
N TYR A 46 -11.13 -0.18 15.38
CA TYR A 46 -10.24 0.98 15.41
C TYR A 46 -10.90 2.24 15.99
N ILE A 47 -12.25 2.35 15.92
CA ILE A 47 -13.02 3.46 16.55
C ILE A 47 -13.04 3.33 18.07
N LYS A 48 -12.94 2.12 18.61
CA LYS A 48 -13.08 1.85 20.04
C LYS A 48 -12.20 2.70 20.96
N PRO A 49 -10.92 2.96 20.66
CA PRO A 49 -10.08 3.85 21.48
C PRO A 49 -10.57 5.30 21.49
N TYR A 50 -11.25 5.73 20.44
CA TYR A 50 -11.71 7.11 20.20
C TYR A 50 -13.21 7.31 20.39
N TRP A 51 -13.91 6.40 21.10
CA TRP A 51 -15.36 6.38 21.22
C TRP A 51 -15.95 7.71 21.71
N LYS A 52 -15.21 8.48 22.54
CA LYS A 52 -15.65 9.80 23.02
C LYS A 52 -15.80 10.80 21.88
N ARG A 53 -14.86 10.81 20.94
CA ARG A 53 -14.92 11.68 19.74
C ARG A 53 -16.06 11.25 18.81
N PHE A 54 -16.22 9.95 18.62
CA PHE A 54 -17.31 9.37 17.84
C PHE A 54 -18.67 9.75 18.42
N ALA A 55 -18.88 9.59 19.72
CA ALA A 55 -20.10 9.98 20.41
C ALA A 55 -20.36 11.49 20.34
N LEU A 56 -19.33 12.31 20.54
CA LEU A 56 -19.42 13.77 20.41
C LEU A 56 -19.79 14.18 18.98
N GLY A 57 -19.21 13.52 17.97
CA GLY A 57 -19.54 13.76 16.57
C GLY A 57 -21.01 13.46 16.24
N ILE A 58 -21.54 12.33 16.72
CA ILE A 58 -22.95 11.95 16.51
C ILE A 58 -23.90 12.89 17.27
N THR A 59 -23.67 13.14 18.56
CA THR A 59 -24.54 13.98 19.37
C THR A 59 -24.58 15.42 18.88
N SER A 60 -23.41 15.96 18.48
CA SER A 60 -23.35 17.30 17.89
C SER A 60 -24.01 17.34 16.51
N ASN A 61 -23.88 16.29 15.67
CA ASN A 61 -24.61 16.23 14.41
C ASN A 61 -26.13 16.23 14.62
N MET A 62 -26.61 15.47 15.64
CA MET A 62 -28.02 15.47 15.99
C MET A 62 -28.49 16.86 16.44
N GLY A 63 -27.75 17.53 17.32
CA GLY A 63 -28.04 18.91 17.73
C GLY A 63 -28.08 19.88 16.54
N ALA A 64 -27.11 19.74 15.64
CA ALA A 64 -27.07 20.55 14.42
C ALA A 64 -28.33 20.35 13.55
N ARG A 65 -28.83 19.11 13.39
CA ARG A 65 -30.07 18.84 12.59
C ARG A 65 -31.32 19.36 13.25
N ILE A 66 -31.42 19.30 14.56
CA ILE A 66 -32.56 19.93 15.28
C ILE A 66 -32.53 21.45 15.04
N CYS A 67 -31.40 22.10 15.24
CA CYS A 67 -31.24 23.52 15.00
C CYS A 67 -31.49 23.91 13.52
N ASP A 68 -31.15 23.05 12.55
CA ASP A 68 -31.37 23.27 11.10
C ASP A 68 -32.86 23.29 10.73
N LEU A 69 -33.70 22.52 11.43
CA LEU A 69 -35.14 22.41 11.15
C LEU A 69 -35.99 23.40 11.95
N LEU A 70 -35.53 23.89 13.08
CA LEU A 70 -36.25 24.84 13.95
C LEU A 70 -36.68 26.14 13.25
N PRO A 71 -35.90 26.79 12.37
CA PRO A 71 -36.31 28.00 11.66
C PRO A 71 -37.58 27.81 10.84
N PHE A 72 -37.77 26.61 10.26
CA PHE A 72 -38.98 26.34 9.43
C PHE A 72 -40.23 26.21 10.30
N VAL A 73 -40.10 25.58 11.49
CA VAL A 73 -41.20 25.53 12.48
C VAL A 73 -41.49 26.94 13.02
N ALA A 74 -40.45 27.73 13.32
CA ALA A 74 -40.62 29.11 13.80
C ALA A 74 -41.35 30.01 12.78
N MET A 75 -41.01 29.86 11.48
CA MET A 75 -41.71 30.57 10.40
C MET A 75 -43.19 30.19 10.28
N GLY A 76 -43.51 28.91 10.47
CA GLY A 76 -44.90 28.45 10.52
C GLY A 76 -45.68 29.04 11.71
N LEU A 77 -45.10 28.98 12.91
CA LEU A 77 -45.70 29.57 14.10
C LEU A 77 -45.90 31.10 13.95
N LEU A 78 -44.89 31.77 13.40
CA LEU A 78 -44.99 33.19 13.10
C LEU A 78 -46.14 33.48 12.12
N THR A 79 -46.32 32.66 11.07
CA THR A 79 -47.39 32.80 10.10
C THR A 79 -48.77 32.67 10.79
N ASP A 80 -48.95 31.68 11.60
CA ASP A 80 -50.21 31.48 12.36
C ASP A 80 -50.48 32.64 13.30
N ALA A 81 -49.49 33.11 14.05
CA ALA A 81 -49.63 34.20 14.98
C ALA A 81 -49.95 35.56 14.32
N VAL A 82 -49.42 35.79 13.10
CA VAL A 82 -49.76 36.96 12.30
C VAL A 82 -51.19 36.89 11.78
N LEU A 83 -51.62 35.73 11.28
CA LEU A 83 -52.96 35.57 10.69
C LEU A 83 -54.09 35.51 11.74
N SER A 84 -53.79 35.04 12.96
CA SER A 84 -54.75 35.08 14.09
C SER A 84 -54.88 36.46 14.71
N GLY A 85 -54.02 37.42 14.35
CA GLY A 85 -54.04 38.74 14.96
C GLY A 85 -53.47 38.81 16.36
N GLU A 86 -52.82 37.74 16.81
CA GLU A 86 -52.18 37.69 18.14
C GLU A 86 -50.92 38.55 18.23
N ILE A 87 -50.28 38.86 17.09
CA ILE A 87 -49.08 39.69 17.00
C ILE A 87 -49.42 41.07 16.45
N GLY A 88 -49.18 42.09 17.24
CA GLY A 88 -49.34 43.51 16.86
C GLY A 88 -48.14 44.39 17.21
N GLN A 89 -47.18 43.89 17.96
CA GLN A 89 -46.07 44.68 18.46
C GLN A 89 -44.72 44.13 17.95
N LEU A 90 -43.78 45.06 17.72
CA LEU A 90 -42.41 44.74 17.25
C LEU A 90 -41.67 43.72 18.14
N LYS A 91 -41.98 43.72 19.45
CA LYS A 91 -41.37 42.79 20.41
C LYS A 91 -41.69 41.31 20.11
N GLU A 92 -42.88 41.05 19.62
CA GLU A 92 -43.35 39.67 19.32
C GLU A 92 -42.67 39.15 18.04
N PHE A 93 -42.55 40.00 17.03
CA PHE A 93 -41.74 39.66 15.84
C PHE A 93 -40.26 39.45 16.21
N ALA A 94 -39.71 40.28 17.11
CA ALA A 94 -38.33 40.14 17.57
C ALA A 94 -38.08 38.78 18.26
N PHE A 95 -39.08 38.23 18.99
CA PHE A 95 -38.95 36.88 19.59
C PHE A 95 -38.71 35.81 18.53
N TYR A 96 -39.51 35.73 17.48
CA TYR A 96 -39.32 34.77 16.40
C TYR A 96 -38.00 35.02 15.64
N GLY A 97 -37.62 36.29 15.41
CA GLY A 97 -36.33 36.64 14.84
C GLY A 97 -35.14 36.15 15.68
N LEU A 98 -35.22 36.34 17.00
CA LEU A 98 -34.19 35.82 17.93
C LEU A 98 -34.15 34.29 17.98
N LEU A 99 -35.33 33.64 17.91
CA LEU A 99 -35.41 32.16 17.84
C LEU A 99 -34.71 31.64 16.58
N ILE A 100 -34.95 32.24 15.43
CA ILE A 100 -34.30 31.88 14.17
C ILE A 100 -32.80 32.16 14.24
N LEU A 101 -32.37 33.31 14.74
CA LEU A 101 -30.96 33.64 14.92
C LEU A 101 -30.25 32.66 15.86
N GLY A 102 -30.89 32.32 16.98
CA GLY A 102 -30.40 31.32 17.95
C GLY A 102 -30.27 29.94 17.33
N SER A 103 -31.21 29.56 16.48
CA SER A 103 -31.18 28.27 15.75
C SER A 103 -30.01 28.20 14.76
N PHE A 104 -29.77 29.25 13.97
CA PHE A 104 -28.60 29.30 13.06
C PHE A 104 -27.28 29.35 13.83
N THR A 105 -27.22 30.06 14.96
CA THR A 105 -26.04 30.09 15.83
C THR A 105 -25.78 28.71 16.43
N GLY A 106 -26.83 28.03 16.94
CA GLY A 106 -26.75 26.65 17.41
C GLY A 106 -26.30 25.68 16.33
N LEU A 107 -26.88 25.80 15.12
CA LEU A 107 -26.46 25.01 13.95
C LEU A 107 -24.97 25.18 13.68
N ALA A 108 -24.47 26.44 13.63
CA ALA A 108 -23.07 26.71 13.35
C ALA A 108 -22.14 26.08 14.42
N ILE A 109 -22.47 26.25 15.69
CA ILE A 109 -21.69 25.66 16.80
C ILE A 109 -21.69 24.13 16.75
N PHE A 110 -22.86 23.50 16.70
CA PHE A 110 -22.98 22.05 16.69
C PHE A 110 -22.37 21.44 15.42
N GLN A 111 -22.53 22.07 14.27
CA GLN A 111 -21.92 21.62 13.01
C GLN A 111 -20.40 21.73 13.07
N GLY A 112 -19.87 22.82 13.62
CA GLY A 112 -18.43 23.00 13.83
C GLY A 112 -17.82 21.92 14.73
N ILE A 113 -18.47 21.64 15.88
CA ILE A 113 -18.04 20.57 16.80
C ILE A 113 -18.12 19.20 16.12
N SER A 114 -19.20 18.94 15.37
CA SER A 114 -19.38 17.67 14.65
C SER A 114 -18.28 17.48 13.60
N ASN A 115 -18.04 18.46 12.74
CA ASN A 115 -17.01 18.39 11.71
C ASN A 115 -15.63 18.17 12.33
N TYR A 116 -15.26 18.97 13.33
CA TYR A 116 -13.98 18.79 14.04
C TYR A 116 -13.82 17.40 14.63
N SER A 117 -14.88 16.85 15.23
CA SER A 117 -14.85 15.52 15.84
C SER A 117 -14.66 14.42 14.80
N TRP A 118 -15.39 14.48 13.67
CA TRP A 118 -15.30 13.50 12.60
C TRP A 118 -14.00 13.57 11.82
N GLU A 119 -13.55 14.76 11.43
CA GLU A 119 -12.30 14.94 10.70
C GLU A 119 -11.08 14.51 11.53
N THR A 120 -11.03 14.90 12.81
CA THR A 120 -9.96 14.45 13.69
C THR A 120 -10.02 12.94 13.96
N LEU A 121 -11.21 12.36 14.13
CA LEU A 121 -11.37 10.91 14.25
C LEU A 121 -10.85 10.18 13.01
N ALA A 122 -11.20 10.66 11.82
CA ALA A 122 -10.75 10.06 10.56
C ALA A 122 -9.22 10.06 10.44
N GLN A 123 -8.54 11.15 10.86
CA GLN A 123 -7.08 11.24 10.84
C GLN A 123 -6.43 10.24 11.81
N TYR A 124 -6.97 10.07 13.02
CA TYR A 124 -6.46 9.06 13.96
C TYR A 124 -6.60 7.65 13.41
N LEU A 125 -7.79 7.32 12.86
CA LEU A 125 -8.01 6.00 12.27
C LEU A 125 -7.14 5.75 11.03
N GLN A 126 -6.93 6.77 10.20
CA GLN A 126 -6.03 6.70 9.06
C GLN A 126 -4.61 6.35 9.51
N HIS A 127 -4.12 7.01 10.57
CA HIS A 127 -2.81 6.72 11.14
C HIS A 127 -2.72 5.27 11.63
N ASP A 128 -3.68 4.84 12.47
CA ASP A 128 -3.66 3.51 13.07
C ASP A 128 -3.76 2.39 12.01
N ILE A 129 -4.63 2.56 11.01
CA ILE A 129 -4.78 1.60 9.91
C ILE A 129 -3.53 1.54 9.04
N ARG A 130 -2.92 2.70 8.75
CA ARG A 130 -1.67 2.76 7.98
C ARG A 130 -0.53 2.06 8.71
N MET A 131 -0.40 2.30 10.01
CA MET A 131 0.60 1.64 10.83
C MET A 131 0.38 0.14 10.92
N ALA A 132 -0.86 -0.32 11.11
CA ALA A 132 -1.18 -1.74 11.13
C ALA A 132 -0.85 -2.43 9.79
N ALA A 133 -1.16 -1.78 8.66
CA ALA A 133 -0.83 -2.29 7.34
C ALA A 133 0.70 -2.36 7.12
N PHE A 134 1.43 -1.32 7.55
CA PHE A 134 2.88 -1.29 7.44
C PHE A 134 3.57 -2.30 8.36
N GLU A 135 3.07 -2.49 9.59
CA GLU A 135 3.59 -3.49 10.53
C GLU A 135 3.40 -4.93 10.04
N SER A 136 2.29 -5.22 9.35
CA SER A 136 2.11 -6.52 8.69
C SER A 136 3.06 -6.67 7.50
N LEU A 137 3.17 -5.63 6.67
CA LEU A 137 4.02 -5.65 5.49
C LEU A 137 5.50 -5.88 5.81
N ILE A 138 6.04 -5.20 6.83
CA ILE A 138 7.46 -5.28 7.19
C ILE A 138 7.89 -6.67 7.70
N LYS A 139 6.92 -7.51 8.08
CA LYS A 139 7.17 -8.88 8.52
C LYS A 139 7.20 -9.89 7.38
N MET A 140 6.77 -9.47 6.18
CA MET A 140 6.69 -10.38 5.03
C MET A 140 8.07 -10.79 4.54
N GLU A 141 8.15 -11.99 4.02
CA GLU A 141 9.33 -12.51 3.34
C GLU A 141 9.66 -11.73 2.05
N ILE A 142 10.92 -11.79 1.62
CA ILE A 142 11.43 -11.06 0.44
C ILE A 142 10.66 -11.41 -0.83
N ARG A 143 10.21 -12.66 -0.96
CA ARG A 143 9.40 -13.15 -2.07
C ARG A 143 8.16 -12.28 -2.31
N TYR A 144 7.49 -11.84 -1.24
CA TYR A 144 6.31 -10.98 -1.34
C TYR A 144 6.62 -9.69 -2.13
N PHE A 145 7.83 -9.14 -1.94
CA PHE A 145 8.29 -7.92 -2.60
C PHE A 145 8.87 -8.18 -4.00
N GLU A 146 9.44 -9.36 -4.25
CA GLU A 146 9.94 -9.75 -5.56
C GLU A 146 8.81 -10.00 -6.56
N ASP A 147 7.70 -10.57 -6.10
CA ASP A 147 6.53 -10.90 -6.94
C ASP A 147 5.62 -9.69 -7.23
N ARG A 148 5.84 -8.53 -6.59
CA ARG A 148 4.94 -7.37 -6.68
C ARG A 148 5.65 -6.07 -7.01
N GLN A 149 4.95 -5.22 -7.74
CA GLN A 149 5.45 -3.87 -8.00
C GLN A 149 5.33 -3.00 -6.74
N THR A 150 6.41 -2.29 -6.39
CA THR A 150 6.42 -1.36 -5.26
C THR A 150 5.29 -0.31 -5.34
N GLY A 151 4.93 0.10 -6.57
CA GLY A 151 3.83 1.05 -6.82
C GLY A 151 2.48 0.54 -6.33
N ASP A 152 2.18 -0.75 -6.50
CA ASP A 152 0.92 -1.35 -6.05
C ASP A 152 0.83 -1.37 -4.52
N ILE A 153 1.91 -1.78 -3.86
CA ILE A 153 2.02 -1.76 -2.40
C ILE A 153 1.83 -0.34 -1.86
N MET A 154 2.52 0.63 -2.45
CA MET A 154 2.42 2.05 -2.08
C MET A 154 1.01 2.60 -2.31
N SER A 155 0.32 2.17 -3.38
CA SER A 155 -1.06 2.55 -3.66
C SER A 155 -2.00 2.11 -2.53
N VAL A 156 -1.83 0.89 -1.99
CA VAL A 156 -2.65 0.40 -0.87
C VAL A 156 -2.40 1.21 0.40
N ILE A 157 -1.15 1.41 0.81
CA ILE A 157 -0.80 2.12 2.06
C ILE A 157 -1.14 3.61 2.00
N SER A 158 -1.08 4.22 0.80
CA SER A 158 -1.31 5.65 0.61
C SER A 158 -2.73 5.93 0.11
N ALA A 159 -3.05 5.57 -1.14
CA ALA A 159 -4.30 5.95 -1.77
C ALA A 159 -5.53 5.25 -1.16
N ASP A 160 -5.44 3.93 -0.88
CA ASP A 160 -6.57 3.18 -0.33
C ASP A 160 -6.84 3.55 1.13
N VAL A 161 -5.80 3.76 1.93
CA VAL A 161 -5.97 4.24 3.32
C VAL A 161 -6.57 5.65 3.33
N ASN A 162 -6.17 6.55 2.41
CA ASN A 162 -6.80 7.86 2.26
C ASN A 162 -8.27 7.75 1.82
N GLN A 163 -8.61 6.75 0.98
CA GLN A 163 -10.01 6.52 0.60
C GLN A 163 -10.87 6.08 1.79
N LEU A 164 -10.31 5.34 2.77
CA LEU A 164 -10.99 5.00 4.02
C LEU A 164 -11.19 6.22 4.92
N GLU A 165 -10.20 7.10 4.98
CA GLU A 165 -10.30 8.38 5.70
C GLU A 165 -11.44 9.23 5.12
N ASN A 166 -11.50 9.41 3.77
CA ASN A 166 -12.58 10.13 3.09
C ASN A 166 -13.97 9.50 3.33
N PHE A 167 -14.02 8.17 3.47
CA PHE A 167 -15.27 7.50 3.83
C PHE A 167 -15.72 7.88 5.24
N LEU A 168 -14.82 7.94 6.19
CA LEU A 168 -15.13 8.27 7.58
C LEU A 168 -15.49 9.75 7.75
N SER A 169 -14.74 10.65 7.13
CA SER A 169 -14.98 12.11 7.23
C SER A 169 -16.24 12.53 6.49
N ASP A 170 -16.41 12.12 5.23
CA ASP A 170 -17.47 12.63 4.36
C ASP A 170 -18.68 11.72 4.22
N ALA A 171 -18.46 10.44 3.83
CA ALA A 171 -19.56 9.56 3.51
C ALA A 171 -20.35 9.16 4.76
N SER A 172 -19.66 8.73 5.83
CA SER A 172 -20.30 8.34 7.09
C SER A 172 -21.06 9.50 7.71
N THR A 173 -20.44 10.69 7.74
CA THR A 173 -21.07 11.91 8.26
C THR A 173 -22.31 12.29 7.45
N SER A 174 -22.24 12.17 6.13
CA SER A 174 -23.37 12.44 5.24
C SER A 174 -24.50 11.42 5.40
N MET A 175 -24.18 10.13 5.56
CA MET A 175 -25.19 9.11 5.86
C MET A 175 -25.91 9.39 7.18
N ILE A 176 -25.16 9.65 8.26
CA ILE A 176 -25.70 9.98 9.57
C ILE A 176 -26.57 11.24 9.48
N ARG A 177 -26.09 12.27 8.78
CA ARG A 177 -26.83 13.52 8.53
C ARG A 177 -28.17 13.25 7.86
N ILE A 178 -28.19 12.45 6.79
CA ILE A 178 -29.41 12.12 6.06
C ILE A 178 -30.38 11.41 6.97
N VAL A 179 -29.95 10.35 7.66
CA VAL A 179 -30.80 9.57 8.56
C VAL A 179 -31.41 10.46 9.65
N ILE A 180 -30.60 11.27 10.32
CA ILE A 180 -31.07 12.14 11.40
C ILE A 180 -32.04 13.21 10.85
N THR A 181 -31.69 13.87 9.71
CA THR A 181 -32.55 14.91 9.11
C THR A 181 -33.92 14.33 8.74
N PHE A 182 -33.94 13.18 8.03
CA PHE A 182 -35.20 12.57 7.63
C PHE A 182 -36.02 12.07 8.82
N SER A 183 -35.40 11.45 9.81
CA SER A 183 -36.10 10.97 11.02
C SER A 183 -36.67 12.13 11.83
N THR A 184 -35.91 13.20 12.02
CA THR A 184 -36.34 14.39 12.77
C THR A 184 -37.47 15.12 12.03
N ALA A 185 -37.29 15.35 10.71
CA ALA A 185 -38.33 15.99 9.89
C ALA A 185 -39.61 15.14 9.86
N PHE A 186 -39.48 13.82 9.68
CA PHE A 186 -40.62 12.90 9.72
C PHE A 186 -41.39 13.00 11.05
N ALA A 187 -40.67 12.95 12.18
CA ALA A 187 -41.31 13.06 13.51
C ALA A 187 -42.07 14.39 13.68
N ILE A 188 -41.46 15.52 13.29
CA ILE A 188 -42.09 16.84 13.38
C ILE A 188 -43.33 16.92 12.48
N LEU A 189 -43.20 16.49 11.21
CA LEU A 189 -44.27 16.60 10.22
C LEU A 189 -45.46 15.65 10.55
N VAL A 190 -45.20 14.43 11.03
CA VAL A 190 -46.24 13.49 11.48
C VAL A 190 -46.98 14.04 12.70
N TRP A 191 -46.26 14.67 13.65
CA TRP A 191 -46.85 15.31 14.82
C TRP A 191 -47.78 16.47 14.42
N MET A 192 -47.42 17.24 13.37
CA MET A 192 -48.25 18.36 12.87
C MET A 192 -49.47 17.87 12.06
N SER A 193 -49.25 16.96 11.10
CA SER A 193 -50.33 16.33 10.32
C SER A 193 -49.82 15.03 9.66
N TRP A 194 -50.28 13.88 10.21
CA TRP A 194 -49.88 12.58 9.67
C TRP A 194 -50.36 12.35 8.22
N LYS A 195 -51.54 12.91 7.86
CA LYS A 195 -52.07 12.84 6.47
C LYS A 195 -51.15 13.47 5.48
N LEU A 196 -50.69 14.68 5.77
CA LEU A 196 -49.83 15.48 4.88
C LEU A 196 -48.41 14.92 4.86
N ALA A 197 -47.93 14.40 6.02
CA ALA A 197 -46.62 13.75 6.07
C ALA A 197 -46.59 12.50 5.17
N LEU A 198 -47.63 11.66 5.15
CA LEU A 198 -47.71 10.52 4.24
C LEU A 198 -47.65 10.96 2.76
N ILE A 199 -48.39 12.01 2.39
CA ILE A 199 -48.39 12.53 1.02
C ILE A 199 -47.01 13.01 0.60
N LEU A 200 -46.24 13.58 1.51
CA LEU A 200 -44.86 14.02 1.23
C LEU A 200 -43.88 12.85 1.14
N PHE A 201 -43.95 11.89 2.05
CA PHE A 201 -42.95 10.82 2.17
C PHE A 201 -43.17 9.65 1.20
N VAL A 202 -44.42 9.34 0.82
CA VAL A 202 -44.72 8.24 -0.11
C VAL A 202 -44.00 8.37 -1.45
N PRO A 203 -43.99 9.53 -2.14
CA PRO A 203 -43.23 9.68 -3.38
C PRO A 203 -41.71 9.48 -3.21
N ILE A 204 -41.16 9.80 -2.04
CA ILE A 204 -39.73 9.64 -1.75
C ILE A 204 -39.33 8.14 -1.79
N ILE A 205 -40.22 7.23 -1.40
CA ILE A 205 -39.97 5.79 -1.44
C ILE A 205 -39.67 5.33 -2.88
N PHE A 206 -40.28 5.95 -3.88
CA PHE A 206 -40.04 5.63 -5.29
C PHE A 206 -38.67 6.08 -5.81
N ILE A 207 -37.95 6.93 -5.07
CA ILE A 207 -36.59 7.33 -5.41
C ILE A 207 -35.61 6.17 -5.25
N MET A 208 -35.80 5.27 -4.29
CA MET A 208 -34.89 4.13 -4.07
C MET A 208 -34.84 3.15 -5.26
N PRO A 209 -35.97 2.67 -5.80
CA PRO A 209 -35.97 1.88 -7.04
C PRO A 209 -35.33 2.62 -8.22
N LEU A 210 -35.55 3.93 -8.34
CA LEU A 210 -34.94 4.76 -9.39
C LEU A 210 -33.41 4.80 -9.24
N ILE A 211 -32.90 4.98 -8.03
CA ILE A 211 -31.45 4.93 -7.74
C ILE A 211 -30.88 3.57 -8.09
N TYR A 212 -31.54 2.48 -7.68
CA TYR A 212 -31.11 1.11 -7.97
C TYR A 212 -31.03 0.84 -9.47
N PHE A 213 -32.11 1.13 -10.21
CA PHE A 213 -32.17 0.95 -11.66
C PHE A 213 -31.11 1.78 -12.40
N PHE A 214 -30.88 3.00 -11.93
CA PHE A 214 -29.86 3.86 -12.49
C PHE A 214 -28.45 3.34 -12.18
N SER A 215 -28.17 2.99 -10.93
CA SER A 215 -26.87 2.49 -10.51
C SER A 215 -26.42 1.28 -11.35
N THR A 216 -27.30 0.32 -11.57
CA THR A 216 -26.97 -0.90 -12.33
C THR A 216 -26.66 -0.62 -13.81
N ARG A 217 -27.42 0.25 -14.46
CA ARG A 217 -27.21 0.59 -15.89
C ARG A 217 -26.02 1.50 -16.13
N VAL A 218 -25.86 2.50 -15.29
CA VAL A 218 -24.78 3.47 -15.42
C VAL A 218 -23.44 2.87 -15.08
N GLN A 219 -23.37 1.99 -14.07
CA GLN A 219 -22.12 1.32 -13.71
C GLN A 219 -21.51 0.53 -14.87
N LYS A 220 -22.34 -0.15 -15.70
CA LYS A 220 -21.83 -0.86 -16.88
C LYS A 220 -21.10 0.10 -17.83
N LYS A 221 -21.70 1.26 -18.14
CA LYS A 221 -21.10 2.27 -19.04
C LYS A 221 -19.86 2.93 -18.44
N TYR A 222 -19.85 3.15 -17.14
CA TYR A 222 -18.65 3.64 -16.44
C TYR A 222 -17.51 2.63 -16.44
N ARG A 223 -17.81 1.32 -16.39
CA ARG A 223 -16.79 0.26 -16.49
C ARG A 223 -16.12 0.30 -17.87
N GLU A 224 -16.92 0.34 -18.96
CA GLU A 224 -16.41 0.48 -20.32
C GLU A 224 -15.51 1.74 -20.46
N SER A 225 -15.93 2.87 -19.93
CA SER A 225 -15.16 4.10 -19.95
C SER A 225 -13.85 4.00 -19.13
N ARG A 226 -13.86 3.34 -17.96
CA ARG A 226 -12.65 3.13 -17.15
C ARG A 226 -11.65 2.21 -17.83
N GLN A 227 -12.12 1.17 -18.50
CA GLN A 227 -11.26 0.27 -19.26
C GLN A 227 -10.54 1.03 -20.37
N SER A 228 -11.27 1.81 -21.20
CA SER A 228 -10.65 2.64 -22.24
C SER A 228 -9.72 3.72 -21.68
N PHE A 229 -9.96 4.21 -20.44
CA PHE A 229 -9.02 5.10 -19.75
C PHE A 229 -7.74 4.37 -19.35
N GLY A 230 -7.83 3.11 -18.94
CA GLY A 230 -6.68 2.25 -18.69
C GLY A 230 -5.84 2.05 -19.96
N ASP A 231 -6.51 1.75 -21.08
CA ASP A 231 -5.85 1.50 -22.37
C ASP A 231 -5.06 2.74 -22.86
N ILE A 232 -5.67 3.95 -22.78
CA ILE A 232 -4.95 5.19 -23.15
C ILE A 232 -3.77 5.47 -22.21
N ASN A 233 -3.91 5.22 -20.89
CA ASN A 233 -2.83 5.43 -19.93
C ASN A 233 -1.66 4.45 -20.18
N ALA A 234 -1.95 3.19 -20.55
CA ALA A 234 -0.92 2.22 -20.92
C ALA A 234 -0.11 2.69 -22.14
N VAL A 235 -0.80 3.17 -23.18
CA VAL A 235 -0.13 3.70 -24.39
C VAL A 235 0.70 4.95 -24.06
N LEU A 236 0.15 5.88 -23.27
CA LEU A 236 0.87 7.09 -22.85
C LEU A 236 2.10 6.76 -22.01
N SER A 237 1.98 5.86 -21.04
CA SER A 237 3.09 5.43 -20.19
C SER A 237 4.23 4.80 -20.99
N ASN A 238 3.89 3.91 -21.94
CA ASN A 238 4.87 3.30 -22.83
C ASN A 238 5.58 4.34 -23.69
N ASN A 239 4.84 5.30 -24.26
CA ASN A 239 5.42 6.33 -25.11
C ASN A 239 6.34 7.28 -24.32
N ILE A 240 5.93 7.70 -23.11
CA ILE A 240 6.76 8.56 -22.26
C ILE A 240 8.04 7.84 -21.84
N SER A 241 7.91 6.57 -21.41
CA SER A 241 9.06 5.76 -21.03
C SER A 241 9.99 5.46 -22.20
N GLY A 242 9.43 5.29 -23.41
CA GLY A 242 10.16 5.03 -24.65
C GLY A 242 10.47 6.26 -25.49
N MET A 243 10.35 7.49 -24.96
CA MET A 243 10.43 8.72 -25.76
C MET A 243 11.75 8.83 -26.56
N GLY A 244 12.87 8.39 -25.98
CA GLY A 244 14.15 8.36 -26.69
C GLY A 244 14.12 7.47 -27.95
N VAL A 245 13.39 6.36 -27.91
CA VAL A 245 13.18 5.48 -29.07
C VAL A 245 12.27 6.13 -30.10
N VAL A 246 11.15 6.73 -29.65
CA VAL A 246 10.22 7.44 -30.54
C VAL A 246 10.94 8.53 -31.33
N GLN A 247 11.78 9.33 -30.66
CA GLN A 247 12.57 10.39 -31.30
C GLN A 247 13.67 9.83 -32.20
N ALA A 248 14.38 8.78 -31.78
CA ALA A 248 15.45 8.18 -32.58
C ALA A 248 14.96 7.62 -33.92
N TYR A 249 13.70 7.19 -33.98
CA TYR A 249 13.10 6.64 -35.21
C TYR A 249 12.13 7.60 -35.92
N ASN A 250 12.04 8.89 -35.51
CA ASN A 250 11.09 9.89 -36.03
C ASN A 250 9.64 9.38 -36.06
N ALA A 251 9.22 8.65 -35.00
CA ALA A 251 7.94 7.97 -34.94
C ALA A 251 6.83 8.80 -34.26
N GLU A 252 7.03 10.12 -34.05
CA GLU A 252 6.12 11.01 -33.32
C GLU A 252 4.73 11.04 -33.95
N THR A 253 4.63 11.13 -35.27
CA THR A 253 3.36 11.15 -35.98
C THR A 253 2.59 9.84 -35.85
N TYR A 254 3.29 8.72 -35.88
CA TYR A 254 2.72 7.39 -35.70
C TYR A 254 2.14 7.24 -34.28
N GLU A 255 2.92 7.58 -33.26
CA GLU A 255 2.49 7.49 -31.87
C GLU A 255 1.38 8.51 -31.53
N ALA A 256 1.43 9.73 -32.08
CA ALA A 256 0.34 10.68 -31.94
C ALA A 256 -0.98 10.15 -32.52
N THR A 257 -0.92 9.48 -33.67
CA THR A 257 -2.11 8.85 -34.29
C THR A 257 -2.64 7.69 -33.41
N ARG A 258 -1.74 6.88 -32.86
CA ARG A 258 -2.07 5.76 -31.97
C ARG A 258 -2.76 6.25 -30.70
N VAL A 259 -2.17 7.24 -30.01
CA VAL A 259 -2.78 7.91 -28.84
C VAL A 259 -4.12 8.53 -29.19
N GLY A 260 -4.21 9.20 -30.36
CA GLY A 260 -5.44 9.83 -30.86
C GLY A 260 -6.59 8.83 -31.01
N LYS A 261 -6.31 7.62 -31.49
CA LYS A 261 -7.30 6.54 -31.62
C LYS A 261 -7.84 6.09 -30.27
N GLU A 262 -6.94 5.80 -29.31
CA GLU A 262 -7.34 5.38 -27.96
C GLU A 262 -8.08 6.49 -27.21
N SER A 263 -7.62 7.74 -27.37
CA SER A 263 -8.29 8.92 -26.81
C SER A 263 -9.71 9.11 -27.36
N SER A 264 -9.92 8.86 -28.68
CA SER A 264 -11.25 8.90 -29.28
C SER A 264 -12.16 7.80 -28.74
N SER A 265 -11.65 6.59 -28.58
CA SER A 265 -12.39 5.46 -27.98
C SER A 265 -12.83 5.80 -26.56
N TYR A 266 -11.92 6.30 -25.72
CA TYR A 266 -12.24 6.77 -24.36
C TYR A 266 -13.32 7.87 -24.38
N LYS A 267 -13.17 8.88 -25.24
CA LYS A 267 -14.16 9.97 -25.40
C LYS A 267 -15.56 9.42 -25.67
N ASP A 268 -15.69 8.46 -26.60
CA ASP A 268 -16.98 7.91 -27.00
C ASP A 268 -17.64 7.10 -25.87
N HIS A 269 -16.87 6.29 -25.14
CA HIS A 269 -17.33 5.57 -23.95
C HIS A 269 -17.70 6.55 -22.79
N ALA A 270 -16.90 7.60 -22.58
CA ALA A 270 -17.16 8.62 -21.57
C ALA A 270 -18.43 9.42 -21.86
N ILE A 271 -18.67 9.78 -23.13
CA ILE A 271 -19.92 10.42 -23.57
C ILE A 271 -21.10 9.48 -23.31
N GLY A 272 -20.98 8.19 -23.69
CA GLY A 272 -22.01 7.17 -23.43
C GLY A 272 -22.38 7.07 -21.94
N ALA A 273 -21.40 7.06 -21.06
CA ALA A 273 -21.60 7.06 -19.61
C ALA A 273 -22.29 8.35 -19.12
N THR A 274 -21.85 9.50 -19.65
CA THR A 274 -22.43 10.82 -19.32
C THR A 274 -23.89 10.92 -19.73
N VAL A 275 -24.26 10.47 -20.94
CA VAL A 275 -25.65 10.43 -21.41
C VAL A 275 -26.55 9.63 -20.48
N GLN A 276 -26.08 8.47 -20.01
CA GLN A 276 -26.86 7.68 -19.07
C GLN A 276 -27.01 8.40 -17.70
N ARG A 277 -25.95 9.01 -17.20
CA ARG A 277 -26.00 9.79 -15.95
C ARG A 277 -26.96 10.97 -16.04
N THR A 278 -26.95 11.68 -17.16
CA THR A 278 -27.78 12.88 -17.35
C THR A 278 -29.28 12.58 -17.36
N LYS A 279 -29.68 11.34 -17.70
CA LYS A 279 -31.09 10.92 -17.68
C LYS A 279 -31.64 10.72 -16.26
N PHE A 280 -30.77 10.56 -15.27
CA PHE A 280 -31.18 10.29 -13.88
C PHE A 280 -31.70 11.54 -13.15
N LEU A 281 -31.02 12.65 -13.29
CA LEU A 281 -31.33 13.88 -12.57
C LEU A 281 -32.76 14.37 -12.85
N PRO A 282 -33.25 14.40 -14.12
CA PRO A 282 -34.64 14.73 -14.43
C PRO A 282 -35.66 13.80 -13.75
N GLY A 283 -35.36 12.54 -13.59
CA GLY A 283 -36.23 11.59 -12.88
C GLY A 283 -36.45 11.97 -11.41
N ILE A 284 -35.40 12.39 -10.72
CA ILE A 284 -35.52 12.91 -9.33
C ILE A 284 -36.37 14.19 -9.30
N TYR A 285 -36.13 15.13 -10.23
CA TYR A 285 -36.94 16.39 -10.30
C TYR A 285 -38.40 16.11 -10.56
N VAL A 286 -38.76 15.13 -11.40
CA VAL A 286 -40.16 14.75 -11.64
C VAL A 286 -40.79 14.20 -10.37
N ILE A 287 -40.12 13.28 -9.64
CA ILE A 287 -40.64 12.74 -8.38
C ILE A 287 -40.79 13.85 -7.33
N ALA A 288 -39.79 14.71 -7.19
CA ALA A 288 -39.89 15.88 -6.33
C ALA A 288 -41.04 16.78 -6.71
N GLY A 289 -41.21 17.08 -8.02
CA GLY A 289 -42.33 17.87 -8.53
C GLY A 289 -43.68 17.25 -8.22
N ILE A 290 -43.83 15.94 -8.35
CA ILE A 290 -45.06 15.21 -7.96
C ILE A 290 -45.32 15.38 -6.45
N ALA A 291 -44.29 15.18 -5.60
CA ALA A 291 -44.43 15.35 -4.16
C ALA A 291 -44.86 16.78 -3.79
N PHE A 292 -44.23 17.80 -4.39
CA PHE A 292 -44.58 19.18 -4.19
C PHE A 292 -46.00 19.52 -4.70
N GLY A 293 -46.38 19.04 -5.88
CA GLY A 293 -47.71 19.23 -6.45
C GLY A 293 -48.81 18.60 -5.58
N LEU A 294 -48.59 17.37 -5.12
CA LEU A 294 -49.50 16.70 -4.21
C LEU A 294 -49.57 17.41 -2.83
N LEU A 295 -48.41 17.85 -2.30
CA LEU A 295 -48.34 18.63 -1.08
C LEU A 295 -49.13 19.96 -1.20
N ALA A 296 -48.96 20.69 -2.29
CA ALA A 296 -49.65 21.96 -2.53
C ALA A 296 -51.17 21.74 -2.64
N THR A 297 -51.57 20.73 -3.42
CA THR A 297 -53.00 20.46 -3.65
C THR A 297 -53.70 19.95 -2.39
N ALA A 298 -53.16 18.90 -1.77
CA ALA A 298 -53.75 18.30 -0.58
C ALA A 298 -53.63 19.21 0.67
N GLY A 299 -52.48 19.91 0.78
CA GLY A 299 -52.25 20.85 1.87
C GLY A 299 -53.18 22.07 1.77
N GLY A 300 -53.34 22.60 0.54
CA GLY A 300 -54.32 23.67 0.28
C GLY A 300 -55.74 23.25 0.62
N TYR A 301 -56.14 22.03 0.24
CA TYR A 301 -57.45 21.50 0.57
C TYR A 301 -57.65 21.36 2.09
N LEU A 302 -56.71 20.74 2.81
CA LEU A 302 -56.74 20.60 4.26
C LEU A 302 -56.70 21.94 5.03
N MET A 303 -56.06 22.97 4.42
CA MET A 303 -56.09 24.33 4.96
C MET A 303 -57.48 24.96 4.86
N LEU A 304 -58.23 24.65 3.79
CA LEU A 304 -59.63 25.13 3.64
C LEU A 304 -60.58 24.48 4.66
N GLU A 305 -60.37 23.22 4.99
CA GLU A 305 -61.13 22.52 6.06
C GLU A 305 -60.89 23.14 7.44
N GLY A 306 -59.67 23.65 7.67
CA GLY A 306 -59.25 24.23 8.93
C GLY A 306 -59.11 23.23 10.08
N PRO A 307 -58.47 23.62 11.22
CA PRO A 307 -58.16 22.72 12.32
C PRO A 307 -59.41 22.11 13.00
N SER A 308 -60.52 22.81 13.00
CA SER A 308 -61.78 22.36 13.61
C SER A 308 -62.43 21.18 12.89
N GLN A 309 -62.13 20.94 11.64
CA GLN A 309 -62.63 19.82 10.81
C GLN A 309 -61.54 18.78 10.51
N GLY A 310 -60.39 18.82 11.24
CA GLY A 310 -59.27 17.90 11.05
C GLY A 310 -58.30 18.27 9.93
N GLY A 311 -58.40 19.54 9.46
CA GLY A 311 -57.43 20.17 8.55
C GLY A 311 -56.23 20.74 9.28
N ILE A 312 -55.53 21.65 8.62
CA ILE A 312 -54.25 22.23 9.09
C ILE A 312 -54.32 23.76 9.14
N THR A 313 -53.45 24.39 9.93
CA THR A 313 -53.29 25.85 9.94
C THR A 313 -52.44 26.30 8.76
N PRO A 314 -52.58 27.62 8.33
CA PRO A 314 -51.72 28.20 7.34
C PRO A 314 -50.20 28.08 7.67
N GLY A 315 -49.85 28.27 8.96
CA GLY A 315 -48.49 28.15 9.41
C GLY A 315 -47.93 26.71 9.35
N GLN A 316 -48.77 25.72 9.64
CA GLN A 316 -48.45 24.32 9.44
C GLN A 316 -48.16 24.05 7.94
N PHE A 317 -48.99 24.55 7.05
CA PHE A 317 -48.79 24.43 5.60
C PHE A 317 -47.43 25.04 5.15
N VAL A 318 -47.13 26.25 5.61
CA VAL A 318 -45.85 26.91 5.37
C VAL A 318 -44.66 26.06 5.87
N THR A 319 -44.77 25.51 7.07
CA THR A 319 -43.75 24.59 7.65
C THR A 319 -43.52 23.37 6.74
N PHE A 320 -44.60 22.73 6.28
CA PHE A 320 -44.51 21.57 5.37
C PHE A 320 -43.81 21.96 4.05
N LEU A 321 -44.12 23.12 3.48
CA LEU A 321 -43.56 23.58 2.24
C LEU A 321 -42.05 23.90 2.36
N LEU A 322 -41.66 24.58 3.42
CA LEU A 322 -40.25 24.90 3.68
C LEU A 322 -39.42 23.67 4.01
N MET A 323 -39.93 22.77 4.87
CA MET A 323 -39.24 21.52 5.19
C MET A 323 -39.11 20.60 3.98
N SER A 324 -40.11 20.50 3.11
CA SER A 324 -40.03 19.68 1.91
C SER A 324 -38.94 20.16 0.95
N THR A 325 -38.75 21.47 0.82
CA THR A 325 -37.66 22.07 0.06
C THR A 325 -36.30 21.69 0.66
N ARG A 326 -36.17 21.78 1.98
CA ARG A 326 -34.92 21.43 2.70
C ARG A 326 -34.56 19.95 2.57
N MET A 327 -35.54 19.05 2.55
CA MET A 327 -35.35 17.60 2.40
C MET A 327 -34.95 17.17 0.98
N SER A 328 -35.13 18.03 -0.02
CA SER A 328 -34.77 17.68 -1.41
C SER A 328 -33.25 17.57 -1.60
N MET A 329 -32.43 18.43 -1.00
CA MET A 329 -30.97 18.42 -1.14
C MET A 329 -30.30 17.10 -0.73
N PRO A 330 -30.61 16.49 0.45
CA PRO A 330 -30.04 15.21 0.84
C PRO A 330 -30.32 14.07 -0.15
N LEU A 331 -31.45 14.10 -0.87
CA LEU A 331 -31.80 13.09 -1.86
C LEU A 331 -30.84 13.05 -3.05
N PHE A 332 -30.32 14.21 -3.47
CA PHE A 332 -29.29 14.27 -4.53
C PHE A 332 -27.95 13.67 -4.08
N ILE A 333 -27.62 13.79 -2.79
CA ILE A 333 -26.37 13.28 -2.23
C ILE A 333 -26.38 11.75 -2.16
N LEU A 334 -27.54 11.10 -1.97
CA LEU A 334 -27.66 9.63 -1.87
C LEU A 334 -27.00 8.90 -3.05
N GLY A 335 -27.23 9.39 -4.29
CA GLY A 335 -26.62 8.78 -5.48
C GLY A 335 -25.09 8.84 -5.50
N MET A 336 -24.52 9.90 -4.93
CA MET A 336 -23.07 10.06 -4.81
C MET A 336 -22.49 9.17 -3.70
N LEU A 337 -23.22 9.02 -2.60
CA LEU A 337 -22.81 8.20 -1.45
C LEU A 337 -22.66 6.71 -1.82
N VAL A 338 -23.55 6.16 -2.65
CA VAL A 338 -23.44 4.76 -3.11
C VAL A 338 -22.10 4.51 -3.79
N ASN A 339 -21.69 5.41 -4.69
CA ASN A 339 -20.38 5.29 -5.36
C ASN A 339 -19.21 5.40 -4.38
N GLN A 340 -19.31 6.30 -3.39
CA GLN A 340 -18.27 6.50 -2.39
C GLN A 340 -18.13 5.28 -1.48
N ILE A 341 -19.25 4.69 -1.04
CA ILE A 341 -19.27 3.45 -0.26
C ILE A 341 -18.63 2.30 -1.05
N GLN A 342 -18.98 2.13 -2.34
CA GLN A 342 -18.41 1.07 -3.18
C GLN A 342 -16.89 1.20 -3.35
N LYS A 343 -16.40 2.42 -3.61
CA LYS A 343 -14.97 2.68 -3.71
C LYS A 343 -14.26 2.38 -2.38
N SER A 344 -14.83 2.84 -1.28
CA SER A 344 -14.25 2.63 0.05
C SER A 344 -14.29 1.16 0.48
N GLU A 345 -15.32 0.41 0.10
CA GLU A 345 -15.38 -1.05 0.32
C GLU A 345 -14.28 -1.79 -0.45
N ALA A 346 -14.02 -1.41 -1.72
CA ALA A 346 -12.93 -1.97 -2.50
C ALA A 346 -11.56 -1.65 -1.88
N SER A 347 -11.35 -0.40 -1.45
CA SER A 347 -10.12 0.01 -0.76
C SER A 347 -9.97 -0.70 0.59
N ALA A 348 -11.05 -0.83 1.38
CA ALA A 348 -11.06 -1.58 2.64
C ALA A 348 -10.62 -3.03 2.42
N ARG A 349 -11.11 -3.67 1.36
CA ARG A 349 -10.75 -5.05 1.03
C ARG A 349 -9.24 -5.19 0.82
N ARG A 350 -8.61 -4.30 0.04
CA ARG A 350 -7.17 -4.34 -0.20
C ARG A 350 -6.35 -4.03 1.05
N VAL A 351 -6.74 -2.98 1.79
CA VAL A 351 -6.06 -2.59 3.04
C VAL A 351 -6.13 -3.69 4.09
N PHE A 352 -7.32 -4.27 4.33
CA PHE A 352 -7.46 -5.34 5.31
C PHE A 352 -6.85 -6.66 4.84
N ALA A 353 -6.82 -6.93 3.53
CA ALA A 353 -6.06 -8.06 3.00
C ALA A 353 -4.54 -7.89 3.28
N MET A 354 -4.02 -6.65 3.23
CA MET A 354 -2.63 -6.37 3.60
C MET A 354 -2.39 -6.50 5.11
N ILE A 355 -3.33 -6.06 5.95
CA ILE A 355 -3.24 -6.21 7.41
C ILE A 355 -3.28 -7.68 7.84
N ASP A 356 -4.05 -8.50 7.12
CA ASP A 356 -4.21 -9.93 7.37
C ASP A 356 -3.08 -10.78 6.78
N LEU A 357 -2.04 -10.18 6.17
CA LEU A 357 -0.90 -10.93 5.66
C LEU A 357 -0.19 -11.63 6.82
N GLU A 358 0.05 -12.92 6.63
CA GLU A 358 0.83 -13.74 7.54
C GLU A 358 2.10 -14.19 6.78
N PRO A 359 3.30 -13.96 7.33
CA PRO A 359 4.53 -14.44 6.72
C PRO A 359 4.58 -15.96 6.74
N SER A 360 5.06 -16.56 5.65
CA SER A 360 5.23 -18.03 5.56
C SER A 360 6.50 -18.50 6.26
N ILE A 361 7.52 -17.63 6.33
CA ILE A 361 8.79 -17.93 7.01
C ILE A 361 8.78 -17.21 8.36
N ILE A 362 8.57 -18.00 9.40
CA ILE A 362 8.52 -17.54 10.81
C ILE A 362 9.45 -18.39 11.67
N ASP A 363 9.77 -17.89 12.85
CA ASP A 363 10.43 -18.69 13.85
C ASP A 363 9.50 -19.83 14.30
N ARG A 364 9.99 -21.07 14.24
CA ARG A 364 9.23 -22.23 14.70
C ARG A 364 9.00 -22.15 16.20
N GLU A 365 7.95 -22.79 16.68
CA GLU A 365 7.69 -22.88 18.12
C GLU A 365 8.84 -23.67 18.79
N GLY A 366 9.55 -23.00 19.71
CA GLY A 366 10.76 -23.56 20.35
C GLY A 366 12.06 -23.28 19.59
N ALA A 367 12.05 -22.41 18.56
CA ALA A 367 13.28 -22.01 17.87
C ALA A 367 14.31 -21.40 18.85
N GLU A 368 15.55 -21.88 18.76
CA GLU A 368 16.63 -21.46 19.62
C GLU A 368 17.36 -20.24 19.05
N SER A 369 17.93 -19.42 19.91
CA SER A 369 18.81 -18.35 19.49
C SER A 369 20.23 -18.86 19.41
N LEU A 370 20.94 -18.57 18.33
CA LEU A 370 22.35 -18.89 18.21
C LEU A 370 23.16 -17.94 19.11
N GLU A 371 23.56 -18.41 20.31
CA GLU A 371 24.25 -17.58 21.29
C GLU A 371 25.75 -17.40 20.95
N GLU A 372 26.37 -18.43 20.35
CA GLU A 372 27.77 -18.38 19.94
C GLU A 372 27.93 -17.85 18.51
N PRO A 373 29.04 -17.13 18.24
CA PRO A 373 29.35 -16.73 16.86
C PRO A 373 29.43 -17.95 15.94
N ALA A 374 28.87 -17.79 14.73
CA ALA A 374 28.92 -18.82 13.71
C ALA A 374 30.40 -19.19 13.40
N ASN A 375 30.72 -20.45 13.45
CA ASN A 375 32.07 -20.98 13.17
C ASN A 375 32.08 -22.10 12.13
N ALA A 376 30.92 -22.65 11.79
CA ALA A 376 30.74 -23.65 10.75
C ALA A 376 29.38 -23.51 10.07
N ILE A 377 29.34 -23.69 8.76
CA ILE A 377 28.14 -23.77 7.95
C ILE A 377 28.23 -25.02 7.09
N THR A 378 27.18 -25.84 7.08
CA THR A 378 27.13 -27.07 6.29
C THR A 378 25.87 -27.05 5.42
N PHE A 379 26.02 -27.30 4.13
CA PHE A 379 24.98 -27.69 3.20
C PHE A 379 25.05 -29.19 3.02
N ASP A 380 23.97 -29.90 3.28
CA ASP A 380 23.87 -31.34 3.16
C ASP A 380 22.73 -31.72 2.24
N ASP A 381 23.07 -32.18 1.02
CA ASP A 381 22.15 -32.61 -0.05
C ASP A 381 20.98 -31.63 -0.30
N VAL A 382 21.27 -30.31 -0.41
CA VAL A 382 20.27 -29.26 -0.48
C VAL A 382 19.61 -29.23 -1.84
N HIS A 383 18.27 -29.35 -1.82
CA HIS A 383 17.39 -29.23 -2.98
C HIS A 383 16.48 -27.99 -2.83
N PHE A 384 16.29 -27.26 -3.92
CA PHE A 384 15.43 -26.09 -3.91
C PHE A 384 14.83 -25.79 -5.27
N ALA A 385 13.52 -25.47 -5.27
CA ALA A 385 12.80 -24.93 -6.44
C ALA A 385 12.06 -23.64 -6.04
N TYR A 386 12.05 -22.65 -6.93
CA TYR A 386 11.18 -21.49 -6.76
C TYR A 386 9.71 -21.89 -6.91
N PRO A 387 8.79 -21.16 -6.31
CA PRO A 387 7.34 -21.49 -6.35
C PRO A 387 6.73 -21.55 -7.77
N ASN A 388 7.40 -20.96 -8.77
CA ASN A 388 7.03 -21.10 -10.18
C ASN A 388 7.37 -22.49 -10.76
N GLY A 389 7.87 -23.42 -9.95
CA GLY A 389 8.22 -24.78 -10.33
C GLY A 389 9.64 -24.96 -10.90
N ASN A 390 10.41 -23.89 -11.05
CA ASN A 390 11.79 -23.97 -11.54
C ASN A 390 12.71 -24.57 -10.45
N LYS A 391 13.19 -25.80 -10.68
CA LYS A 391 14.24 -26.43 -9.85
C LYS A 391 15.56 -25.73 -10.11
N VAL A 392 16.22 -25.29 -9.02
CA VAL A 392 17.44 -24.47 -9.12
C VAL A 392 18.62 -25.13 -8.41
N LEU A 393 18.41 -25.82 -7.29
CA LEU A 393 19.45 -26.60 -6.62
C LEU A 393 19.05 -28.07 -6.56
N ASN A 394 20.00 -28.95 -6.88
CA ASN A 394 19.79 -30.38 -7.04
C ASN A 394 20.87 -31.17 -6.27
N GLY A 395 20.81 -31.17 -4.91
CA GLY A 395 21.74 -31.92 -4.09
C GLY A 395 23.07 -31.19 -3.85
N VAL A 396 23.01 -29.91 -3.52
CA VAL A 396 24.23 -29.13 -3.22
C VAL A 396 24.73 -29.45 -1.82
N SER A 397 25.99 -29.86 -1.74
CA SER A 397 26.68 -30.18 -0.48
C SER A 397 28.04 -29.50 -0.42
N PHE A 398 28.31 -28.79 0.68
CA PHE A 398 29.62 -28.22 1.02
C PHE A 398 29.69 -27.85 2.49
N GLU A 399 30.91 -27.62 2.98
CA GLU A 399 31.17 -27.18 4.35
C GLU A 399 32.10 -25.96 4.31
N LEU A 400 31.79 -24.97 5.16
CA LEU A 400 32.57 -23.74 5.34
C LEU A 400 32.88 -23.59 6.85
N ASN A 401 34.15 -23.59 7.19
CA ASN A 401 34.60 -23.44 8.56
C ASN A 401 35.21 -22.05 8.81
N ARG A 402 35.37 -21.71 10.09
CA ARG A 402 36.01 -20.45 10.49
C ARG A 402 37.39 -20.31 9.85
N ASN A 403 37.75 -19.09 9.44
CA ASN A 403 38.91 -18.69 8.68
C ASN A 403 38.98 -19.27 7.24
N GLN A 404 37.89 -19.79 6.73
CA GLN A 404 37.80 -20.24 5.35
C GLN A 404 36.98 -19.30 4.48
N SER A 405 37.31 -19.27 3.20
CA SER A 405 36.60 -18.55 2.16
C SER A 405 36.14 -19.49 1.05
N ILE A 406 34.89 -19.38 0.67
CA ILE A 406 34.33 -20.09 -0.50
C ILE A 406 34.01 -19.11 -1.60
N GLY A 407 34.52 -19.39 -2.80
CA GLY A 407 34.12 -18.76 -4.05
C GLY A 407 33.06 -19.60 -4.76
N ILE A 408 31.93 -19.00 -5.16
CA ILE A 408 30.87 -19.70 -5.91
C ILE A 408 30.85 -19.14 -7.34
N VAL A 409 31.09 -20.01 -8.32
CA VAL A 409 31.11 -19.67 -9.74
C VAL A 409 30.21 -20.58 -10.57
N GLY A 410 29.94 -20.18 -11.79
CA GLY A 410 29.16 -20.92 -12.76
C GLY A 410 28.38 -20.00 -13.71
N PRO A 411 27.75 -20.54 -14.74
CA PRO A 411 26.96 -19.77 -15.70
C PRO A 411 25.78 -19.04 -15.03
N THR A 412 25.22 -18.09 -15.76
CA THR A 412 24.00 -17.39 -15.29
C THR A 412 22.86 -18.39 -15.15
N GLY A 413 22.13 -18.33 -14.04
CA GLY A 413 21.05 -19.27 -13.74
C GLY A 413 21.48 -20.57 -13.04
N ALA A 414 22.77 -20.80 -12.78
CA ALA A 414 23.27 -22.00 -12.11
C ALA A 414 22.84 -22.16 -10.64
N GLY A 415 22.25 -21.13 -10.01
CA GLY A 415 21.79 -21.20 -8.62
C GLY A 415 22.66 -20.48 -7.60
N LYS A 416 23.68 -19.71 -8.04
CA LYS A 416 24.63 -19.01 -7.14
C LYS A 416 23.94 -18.09 -6.13
N SER A 417 23.10 -17.14 -6.58
CA SER A 417 22.39 -16.22 -5.70
C SER A 417 21.31 -16.92 -4.88
N THR A 418 20.85 -18.11 -5.30
CA THR A 418 19.90 -18.93 -4.53
C THR A 418 20.57 -19.48 -3.26
N ILE A 419 21.83 -19.90 -3.32
CA ILE A 419 22.60 -20.33 -2.13
C ILE A 419 22.64 -19.18 -1.10
N VAL A 420 22.90 -17.94 -1.55
CA VAL A 420 22.90 -16.76 -0.69
C VAL A 420 21.53 -16.51 -0.06
N LYS A 421 20.46 -16.60 -0.86
CA LYS A 421 19.09 -16.40 -0.37
C LYS A 421 18.69 -17.46 0.67
N LEU A 422 19.13 -18.70 0.51
CA LEU A 422 18.89 -19.76 1.48
C LEU A 422 19.72 -19.55 2.78
N LEU A 423 20.97 -19.10 2.69
CA LEU A 423 21.78 -18.73 3.85
C LEU A 423 21.14 -17.60 4.69
N LEU A 424 20.52 -16.61 4.03
CA LEU A 424 19.78 -15.52 4.68
C LEU A 424 18.40 -15.96 5.20
N ARG A 425 18.03 -17.22 4.96
CA ARG A 425 16.71 -17.78 5.21
C ARG A 425 15.60 -16.87 4.66
N TYR A 426 15.78 -16.44 3.38
CA TYR A 426 14.73 -15.78 2.60
C TYR A 426 13.77 -16.78 1.98
N TYR A 427 14.22 -18.04 1.88
CA TYR A 427 13.48 -19.21 1.44
C TYR A 427 13.87 -20.41 2.31
N GLU A 428 13.02 -21.43 2.39
CA GLU A 428 13.30 -22.71 3.01
C GLU A 428 13.65 -23.74 1.92
N THR A 429 14.42 -24.78 2.28
CA THR A 429 14.82 -25.84 1.36
C THR A 429 13.68 -26.82 1.12
N ASP A 430 13.58 -27.39 -0.10
CA ASP A 430 12.63 -28.47 -0.41
C ASP A 430 13.14 -29.85 0.05
N GLY A 431 14.45 -30.01 0.20
CA GLY A 431 15.09 -31.24 0.68
C GLY A 431 16.52 -30.96 1.13
N GLY A 432 17.10 -31.89 1.88
CA GLY A 432 18.37 -31.68 2.55
C GLY A 432 18.30 -30.73 3.73
N ALA A 433 19.44 -30.31 4.25
CA ALA A 433 19.51 -29.40 5.40
C ALA A 433 20.66 -28.39 5.26
N ILE A 434 20.44 -27.18 5.80
CA ILE A 434 21.48 -26.18 6.01
C ILE A 434 21.65 -26.04 7.51
N SER A 435 22.88 -26.23 8.02
CA SER A 435 23.17 -26.08 9.45
C SER A 435 24.20 -24.98 9.72
N MET A 436 24.06 -24.34 10.87
CA MET A 436 24.99 -23.35 11.41
C MET A 436 25.42 -23.83 12.80
N ASN A 437 26.71 -24.04 13.01
CA ASN A 437 27.28 -24.68 14.20
C ASN A 437 26.65 -26.06 14.54
N GLY A 438 26.21 -26.81 13.51
CA GLY A 438 25.56 -28.10 13.66
C GLY A 438 24.05 -28.06 13.95
N SER A 439 23.46 -26.90 14.17
CA SER A 439 22.00 -26.72 14.31
C SER A 439 21.37 -26.38 12.96
N ASP A 440 20.24 -27.02 12.62
CA ASP A 440 19.47 -26.69 11.41
C ASP A 440 18.99 -25.21 11.48
N ILE A 441 19.24 -24.43 10.43
CA ILE A 441 18.81 -23.03 10.38
C ILE A 441 17.29 -22.86 10.49
N ASN A 442 16.51 -23.90 10.24
CA ASN A 442 15.05 -23.89 10.41
C ASN A 442 14.63 -24.01 11.88
N GLU A 443 15.52 -24.46 12.76
CA GLU A 443 15.29 -24.55 14.21
C GLU A 443 15.86 -23.34 14.97
N LEU A 444 16.57 -22.45 14.26
CA LEU A 444 17.10 -21.22 14.82
C LEU A 444 16.16 -20.04 14.57
N THR A 445 16.23 -19.00 15.41
CA THR A 445 15.49 -17.76 15.17
C THR A 445 16.07 -16.97 14.01
N LEU A 446 15.22 -16.38 13.17
CA LEU A 446 15.62 -15.56 12.02
C LEU A 446 16.54 -14.40 12.41
N GLY A 447 16.27 -13.80 13.58
CA GLY A 447 17.10 -12.73 14.12
C GLY A 447 18.52 -13.20 14.38
N SER A 448 18.69 -14.33 15.11
CA SER A 448 20.01 -14.85 15.47
C SER A 448 20.84 -15.28 14.26
N ILE A 449 20.21 -15.86 13.22
CA ILE A 449 20.89 -16.21 11.96
C ILE A 449 21.40 -14.95 11.25
N ARG A 450 20.53 -13.98 11.05
CA ARG A 450 20.85 -12.73 10.33
C ARG A 450 21.83 -11.85 11.09
N ASP A 451 21.89 -11.98 12.41
CA ASP A 451 22.89 -11.31 13.24
C ASP A 451 24.31 -11.82 12.99
N GLN A 452 24.46 -13.06 12.55
CA GLN A 452 25.76 -13.63 12.18
C GLN A 452 26.26 -13.20 10.81
N ILE A 453 25.42 -12.57 9.98
CA ILE A 453 25.69 -12.36 8.56
C ILE A 453 25.88 -10.87 8.24
N GLY A 454 27.00 -10.55 7.59
CA GLY A 454 27.18 -9.30 6.86
C GLY A 454 26.94 -9.54 5.37
N TYR A 455 25.97 -8.88 4.79
CA TYR A 455 25.58 -9.11 3.40
C TYR A 455 25.81 -7.88 2.52
N VAL A 456 26.51 -8.08 1.42
CA VAL A 456 26.66 -7.09 0.33
C VAL A 456 25.97 -7.67 -0.90
N SER A 457 24.84 -7.06 -1.29
CA SER A 457 24.03 -7.50 -2.43
C SER A 457 24.61 -7.02 -3.77
N GLN A 458 24.29 -7.74 -4.84
CA GLN A 458 24.59 -7.37 -6.22
C GLN A 458 23.99 -6.00 -6.56
N ASP A 459 22.69 -5.82 -6.31
CA ASP A 459 22.00 -4.54 -6.46
C ASP A 459 22.04 -3.78 -5.13
N VAL A 460 22.95 -2.82 -5.05
CA VAL A 460 23.14 -2.02 -3.84
C VAL A 460 22.02 -1.01 -3.66
N TYR A 461 21.30 -1.14 -2.55
CA TYR A 461 20.28 -0.18 -2.15
C TYR A 461 20.79 0.74 -1.02
N LEU A 462 20.76 2.06 -1.28
CA LEU A 462 21.01 3.07 -0.26
C LEU A 462 19.71 3.81 0.05
N PHE A 463 19.43 3.97 1.33
CA PHE A 463 18.27 4.74 1.79
C PHE A 463 18.52 6.23 1.60
N HIS A 464 17.45 6.97 1.34
CA HIS A 464 17.53 8.43 1.35
C HIS A 464 17.97 8.90 2.74
N GLY A 465 19.08 9.62 2.80
CA GLY A 465 19.71 10.07 4.04
C GLY A 465 21.18 10.37 3.79
N THR A 466 21.94 10.54 4.88
CA THR A 466 23.37 10.78 4.84
C THR A 466 24.17 9.49 4.57
N ILE A 467 25.43 9.62 4.16
CA ILE A 467 26.36 8.48 4.04
C ILE A 467 26.52 7.83 5.41
N ARG A 468 26.66 8.63 6.47
CA ARG A 468 26.73 8.16 7.86
C ARG A 468 25.57 7.26 8.23
N GLU A 469 24.34 7.71 8.02
CA GLU A 469 23.11 6.93 8.29
C GLU A 469 23.05 5.64 7.49
N ASN A 470 23.52 5.66 6.25
CA ASN A 470 23.57 4.47 5.41
C ASN A 470 24.59 3.44 5.88
N ILE A 471 25.75 3.85 6.39
CA ILE A 471 26.73 2.93 6.97
C ILE A 471 26.21 2.42 8.33
N ALA A 472 25.71 3.33 9.20
CA ALA A 472 25.19 3.01 10.52
C ALA A 472 23.89 2.17 10.49
N TYR A 473 23.30 1.92 9.32
CA TYR A 473 22.08 1.13 9.19
C TYR A 473 22.20 -0.29 9.76
N ALA A 474 23.41 -0.86 9.72
CA ALA A 474 23.70 -2.19 10.27
C ALA A 474 23.78 -2.20 11.81
N ASP A 475 24.20 -1.08 12.40
CA ASP A 475 24.24 -0.85 13.85
C ASP A 475 23.98 0.62 14.15
N GLN A 476 22.74 0.93 14.51
CA GLN A 476 22.29 2.32 14.77
C GLN A 476 22.93 2.94 16.02
N ASN A 477 23.57 2.14 16.86
CA ASN A 477 24.25 2.59 18.06
C ASN A 477 25.77 2.74 17.86
N ALA A 478 26.28 2.48 16.65
CA ALA A 478 27.71 2.58 16.35
C ALA A 478 28.21 4.02 16.50
N GLY A 479 29.31 4.19 17.21
CA GLY A 479 29.97 5.49 17.32
C GLY A 479 30.70 5.89 16.04
N ASP A 480 30.92 7.20 15.86
CA ASP A 480 31.56 7.78 14.67
C ASP A 480 32.91 7.13 14.31
N ALA A 481 33.71 6.78 15.31
CA ALA A 481 35.01 6.13 15.09
C ALA A 481 34.86 4.76 14.39
N ALA A 482 33.83 3.98 14.78
CA ALA A 482 33.55 2.68 14.16
C ALA A 482 33.05 2.82 12.72
N ILE A 483 32.20 3.82 12.47
CA ILE A 483 31.71 4.13 11.11
C ILE A 483 32.86 4.51 10.18
N VAL A 484 33.78 5.38 10.65
CA VAL A 484 34.96 5.79 9.90
C VAL A 484 35.91 4.61 9.66
N GLU A 485 36.14 3.76 10.67
CA GLU A 485 36.95 2.53 10.53
C GLU A 485 36.35 1.59 9.46
N ALA A 486 35.05 1.33 9.52
CA ALA A 486 34.35 0.50 8.53
C ALA A 486 34.46 1.12 7.12
N ALA A 487 34.32 2.43 6.99
CA ALA A 487 34.48 3.13 5.71
C ALA A 487 35.91 3.01 5.14
N LYS A 488 36.92 3.11 5.99
CA LYS A 488 38.33 2.92 5.60
C LYS A 488 38.59 1.50 5.12
N LEU A 489 38.11 0.49 5.83
CA LEU A 489 38.23 -0.91 5.44
C LEU A 489 37.54 -1.18 4.10
N ALA A 490 36.41 -0.55 3.85
CA ALA A 490 35.68 -0.64 2.58
C ALA A 490 36.26 0.21 1.46
N GLY A 491 37.36 0.96 1.68
CA GLY A 491 37.93 1.90 0.73
C GLY A 491 36.99 3.07 0.38
N ALA A 492 36.09 3.42 1.29
CA ALA A 492 35.10 4.47 1.07
C ALA A 492 35.50 5.82 1.66
N ASP A 493 36.36 5.87 2.65
CA ASP A 493 36.70 7.08 3.43
C ASP A 493 37.25 8.22 2.53
N GLU A 494 38.11 7.89 1.55
CA GLU A 494 38.74 8.89 0.67
C GLU A 494 37.67 9.71 -0.08
N PHE A 495 36.78 9.06 -0.81
CA PHE A 495 35.74 9.80 -1.58
C PHE A 495 34.68 10.43 -0.67
N ILE A 496 34.47 9.89 0.56
CA ILE A 496 33.57 10.49 1.52
C ILE A 496 34.14 11.80 2.03
N GLN A 497 35.43 11.87 2.31
CA GLN A 497 36.11 13.10 2.74
C GLN A 497 36.12 14.18 1.64
N GLU A 498 36.18 13.78 0.37
CA GLU A 498 36.10 14.68 -0.78
C GLU A 498 34.67 15.20 -1.04
N ALA A 499 33.65 14.54 -0.49
CA ALA A 499 32.26 14.96 -0.65
C ALA A 499 32.00 16.30 0.08
N PRO A 500 31.08 17.16 -0.42
CA PRO A 500 30.89 18.53 0.09
C PRO A 500 30.65 18.63 1.61
N ASN A 501 29.98 17.61 2.20
CA ASN A 501 29.67 17.54 3.63
C ASN A 501 30.26 16.28 4.28
N GLY A 502 31.25 15.63 3.67
CA GLY A 502 31.85 14.39 4.19
C GLY A 502 30.79 13.32 4.46
N TYR A 503 30.82 12.73 5.64
CA TYR A 503 29.88 11.71 6.08
C TYR A 503 28.42 12.18 6.16
N ASP A 504 28.18 13.50 6.27
CA ASP A 504 26.83 14.06 6.34
C ASP A 504 26.28 14.45 4.96
N THR A 505 26.97 14.02 3.88
CA THR A 505 26.49 14.19 2.50
C THR A 505 25.26 13.31 2.26
N ILE A 506 24.19 13.94 1.74
CA ILE A 506 22.92 13.23 1.40
C ILE A 506 23.07 12.51 0.06
N VAL A 507 22.87 11.20 0.06
CA VAL A 507 23.05 10.33 -1.12
C VAL A 507 21.90 10.39 -2.14
N GLY A 508 20.73 10.93 -1.74
CA GLY A 508 19.51 10.95 -2.56
C GLY A 508 18.81 9.59 -2.62
N ASP A 509 17.72 9.53 -3.40
CA ASP A 509 16.97 8.28 -3.56
C ASP A 509 17.82 7.21 -4.24
N ARG A 510 17.92 6.02 -3.62
CA ARG A 510 18.73 4.90 -4.10
C ARG A 510 20.21 5.25 -4.36
N GLY A 511 20.71 6.34 -3.77
CA GLY A 511 22.10 6.77 -4.00
C GLY A 511 22.37 7.31 -5.40
N VAL A 512 21.37 7.90 -6.06
CA VAL A 512 21.48 8.41 -7.45
C VAL A 512 22.61 9.40 -7.67
N LYS A 513 23.07 10.09 -6.62
CA LYS A 513 24.18 11.04 -6.67
C LYS A 513 25.57 10.40 -6.63
N LEU A 514 25.64 9.09 -6.41
CA LEU A 514 26.89 8.34 -6.28
C LEU A 514 27.13 7.43 -7.50
N SER A 515 28.40 7.19 -7.82
CA SER A 515 28.75 6.17 -8.81
C SER A 515 28.40 4.76 -8.30
N GLY A 516 28.32 3.77 -9.21
CA GLY A 516 28.08 2.37 -8.85
C GLY A 516 29.10 1.85 -7.82
N GLY A 517 30.38 2.11 -8.05
CA GLY A 517 31.46 1.70 -7.15
C GLY A 517 31.43 2.42 -5.79
N GLN A 518 30.99 3.69 -5.72
CA GLN A 518 30.80 4.40 -4.45
C GLN A 518 29.66 3.77 -3.65
N ARG A 519 28.55 3.44 -4.31
CA ARG A 519 27.44 2.73 -3.64
C ARG A 519 27.87 1.38 -3.08
N GLN A 520 28.61 0.57 -3.87
CA GLN A 520 29.14 -0.71 -3.43
C GLN A 520 30.05 -0.59 -2.20
N ARG A 521 30.96 0.39 -2.19
CA ARG A 521 31.85 0.63 -1.04
C ARG A 521 31.09 1.05 0.22
N ILE A 522 30.03 1.84 0.11
CA ILE A 522 29.15 2.18 1.26
C ILE A 522 28.43 0.93 1.75
N SER A 523 27.90 0.09 0.86
CA SER A 523 27.25 -1.18 1.25
C SER A 523 28.25 -2.14 1.93
N LEU A 524 29.47 -2.20 1.45
CA LEU A 524 30.53 -2.98 2.07
C LEU A 524 30.88 -2.44 3.46
N ALA A 525 30.99 -1.10 3.62
CA ALA A 525 31.21 -0.48 4.94
C ALA A 525 30.07 -0.82 5.91
N ARG A 526 28.82 -0.83 5.44
CA ARG A 526 27.65 -1.27 6.21
C ARG A 526 27.80 -2.71 6.71
N ALA A 527 28.22 -3.64 5.84
CA ALA A 527 28.40 -5.04 6.21
C ALA A 527 29.57 -5.23 7.19
N ILE A 528 30.67 -4.49 7.01
CA ILE A 528 31.88 -4.56 7.86
C ILE A 528 31.60 -3.99 9.26
N LEU A 529 30.80 -2.91 9.37
CA LEU A 529 30.51 -2.25 10.65
C LEU A 529 29.94 -3.21 11.69
N ARG A 530 29.14 -4.17 11.25
CA ARG A 530 28.52 -5.17 12.11
C ARG A 530 29.52 -6.20 12.66
N ARG A 531 30.73 -6.28 12.09
CA ARG A 531 31.77 -7.27 12.42
C ARG A 531 31.24 -8.71 12.43
N PRO A 532 30.53 -9.15 11.40
CA PRO A 532 29.85 -10.44 11.38
C PRO A 532 30.84 -11.60 11.34
N PRO A 533 30.52 -12.78 11.91
CA PRO A 533 31.29 -14.01 11.74
C PRO A 533 31.28 -14.56 10.31
N LEU A 534 30.19 -14.34 9.57
CA LEU A 534 30.03 -14.69 8.15
C LEU A 534 29.85 -13.45 7.30
N LEU A 535 30.70 -13.27 6.30
CA LEU A 535 30.60 -12.22 5.28
C LEU A 535 30.16 -12.84 3.95
N ILE A 536 29.03 -12.35 3.40
CA ILE A 536 28.52 -12.76 2.09
C ILE A 536 28.69 -11.60 1.13
N LEU A 537 29.42 -11.84 0.04
CA LEU A 537 29.73 -10.89 -1.02
C LEU A 537 29.08 -11.36 -2.32
N ASP A 538 27.95 -10.78 -2.71
CA ASP A 538 27.28 -11.10 -3.97
C ASP A 538 27.65 -10.03 -5.01
N GLU A 539 28.64 -10.34 -5.87
CA GLU A 539 29.19 -9.42 -6.89
C GLU A 539 29.64 -8.04 -6.34
N ALA A 540 30.18 -8.03 -5.12
CA ALA A 540 30.45 -6.81 -4.36
C ALA A 540 31.47 -5.84 -4.99
N THR A 541 32.18 -6.20 -6.05
CA THR A 541 33.19 -5.39 -6.73
C THR A 541 32.93 -5.20 -8.24
N SER A 542 31.79 -5.66 -8.75
CA SER A 542 31.47 -5.66 -10.19
C SER A 542 31.45 -4.26 -10.83
N ALA A 543 31.08 -3.21 -10.09
CA ALA A 543 31.02 -1.82 -10.56
C ALA A 543 32.21 -0.96 -10.11
N VAL A 544 33.24 -1.56 -9.54
CA VAL A 544 34.44 -0.86 -9.03
C VAL A 544 35.57 -0.95 -10.08
N ASP A 545 36.38 0.10 -10.18
CA ASP A 545 37.58 0.08 -11.01
C ASP A 545 38.66 -0.84 -10.41
N THR A 546 39.54 -1.36 -11.26
CA THR A 546 40.56 -2.36 -10.91
C THR A 546 41.48 -1.91 -9.76
N ARG A 547 41.91 -0.65 -9.73
CA ARG A 547 42.77 -0.12 -8.68
C ARG A 547 42.07 -0.10 -7.32
N THR A 548 40.84 0.35 -7.32
CA THR A 548 40.01 0.38 -6.10
C THR A 548 39.65 -1.06 -5.65
N GLU A 549 39.41 -1.98 -6.60
CA GLU A 549 39.19 -3.39 -6.32
C GLU A 549 40.38 -4.01 -5.58
N GLU A 550 41.62 -3.77 -6.02
CA GLU A 550 42.82 -4.23 -5.35
C GLU A 550 42.95 -3.72 -3.90
N ILE A 551 42.59 -2.44 -3.66
CA ILE A 551 42.58 -1.86 -2.31
C ILE A 551 41.52 -2.55 -1.43
N ILE A 552 40.32 -2.76 -1.97
CA ILE A 552 39.24 -3.44 -1.26
C ILE A 552 39.66 -4.87 -0.93
N GLN A 553 40.21 -5.63 -1.89
CA GLN A 553 40.64 -7.01 -1.67
C GLN A 553 41.74 -7.10 -0.60
N ARG A 554 42.72 -6.20 -0.64
CA ARG A 554 43.76 -6.14 0.40
C ARG A 554 43.19 -5.89 1.79
N ASN A 555 42.25 -4.94 1.89
CA ASN A 555 41.61 -4.61 3.18
C ASN A 555 40.68 -5.75 3.65
N LEU A 556 39.95 -6.37 2.72
CA LEU A 556 39.10 -7.52 3.03
C LEU A 556 39.93 -8.73 3.47
N ASN A 557 41.11 -8.98 2.91
CA ASN A 557 41.96 -10.07 3.34
C ASN A 557 42.41 -9.89 4.81
N GLN A 558 42.66 -8.65 5.26
CA GLN A 558 42.88 -8.35 6.67
C GLN A 558 41.60 -8.50 7.53
N PHE A 559 40.43 -8.23 6.95
CA PHE A 559 39.15 -8.36 7.67
C PHE A 559 38.67 -9.82 7.74
N LYS A 560 39.10 -10.70 6.81
CA LYS A 560 38.72 -12.13 6.76
C LYS A 560 39.28 -12.93 7.94
N ASP A 561 40.35 -12.49 8.57
CA ASP A 561 40.95 -13.19 9.70
C ASP A 561 39.92 -13.43 10.83
N GLY A 562 39.71 -14.68 11.19
CA GLY A 562 38.74 -15.08 12.20
C GLY A 562 37.30 -15.22 11.73
N ARG A 563 37.01 -15.07 10.39
CA ARG A 563 35.68 -15.09 9.82
C ARG A 563 35.53 -16.12 8.71
N MET A 564 34.28 -16.43 8.41
CA MET A 564 33.89 -17.17 7.21
C MET A 564 33.57 -16.16 6.09
N THR A 565 33.87 -16.48 4.85
CA THR A 565 33.53 -15.64 3.70
C THR A 565 32.92 -16.48 2.58
N VAL A 566 31.76 -16.06 2.07
CA VAL A 566 31.16 -16.61 0.85
C VAL A 566 31.17 -15.51 -0.21
N ALA A 567 31.85 -15.72 -1.32
CA ALA A 567 31.92 -14.78 -2.44
C ALA A 567 31.27 -15.39 -3.67
N VAL A 568 30.19 -14.78 -4.14
CA VAL A 568 29.61 -15.07 -5.45
C VAL A 568 30.24 -14.10 -6.45
N ALA A 569 30.93 -14.61 -7.43
CA ALA A 569 31.70 -13.78 -8.35
C ALA A 569 31.32 -13.98 -9.81
N HIS A 570 31.17 -12.85 -10.52
CA HIS A 570 31.21 -12.81 -11.99
C HIS A 570 32.66 -12.58 -12.52
N ARG A 571 33.52 -11.97 -11.70
CA ARG A 571 34.95 -11.84 -11.99
C ARG A 571 35.71 -12.88 -11.20
N LEU A 572 36.35 -13.82 -11.92
CA LEU A 572 37.07 -14.93 -11.28
C LEU A 572 38.31 -14.45 -10.49
N SER A 573 38.87 -13.26 -10.86
CA SER A 573 39.94 -12.63 -10.08
C SER A 573 39.60 -12.40 -8.62
N THR A 574 38.32 -12.16 -8.30
CA THR A 574 37.84 -11.88 -6.94
C THR A 574 37.90 -13.11 -6.02
N ILE A 575 37.78 -14.30 -6.59
CA ILE A 575 37.73 -15.58 -5.85
C ILE A 575 38.96 -16.44 -6.04
N ARG A 576 39.94 -15.99 -6.82
CA ARG A 576 41.17 -16.72 -7.07
C ARG A 576 41.87 -17.17 -5.78
N ASP A 577 41.89 -16.27 -4.80
CA ASP A 577 42.55 -16.51 -3.50
C ASP A 577 41.57 -17.12 -2.46
N ALA A 578 40.44 -17.69 -2.89
CA ALA A 578 39.52 -18.41 -2.02
C ALA A 578 40.12 -19.81 -1.66
N ASP A 579 39.91 -20.23 -0.42
CA ASP A 579 40.40 -21.55 0.04
C ASP A 579 39.70 -22.70 -0.69
N GLN A 580 38.47 -22.48 -1.13
CA GLN A 580 37.63 -23.42 -1.87
C GLN A 580 36.82 -22.71 -2.91
N ILE A 581 36.75 -23.24 -4.12
CA ILE A 581 35.91 -22.73 -5.21
C ILE A 581 34.91 -23.84 -5.57
N LEU A 582 33.61 -23.47 -5.52
CA LEU A 582 32.49 -24.34 -5.93
C LEU A 582 32.06 -23.94 -7.33
N VAL A 583 32.18 -24.86 -8.28
CA VAL A 583 31.68 -24.65 -9.66
C VAL A 583 30.29 -25.24 -9.78
N LEU A 584 29.31 -24.35 -9.96
CA LEU A 584 27.89 -24.69 -10.03
C LEU A 584 27.43 -24.75 -11.50
N VAL A 585 26.87 -25.88 -11.91
CA VAL A 585 26.25 -26.05 -13.23
C VAL A 585 24.89 -26.71 -13.05
N GLU A 586 23.83 -26.12 -13.57
CA GLU A 586 22.46 -26.63 -13.48
C GLU A 586 22.03 -27.05 -12.06
N GLY A 587 22.46 -26.28 -11.06
CA GLY A 587 22.11 -26.51 -9.66
C GLY A 587 22.90 -27.62 -8.96
N VAL A 588 23.96 -28.14 -9.56
CA VAL A 588 24.83 -29.16 -8.99
C VAL A 588 26.26 -28.63 -8.88
N VAL A 589 26.97 -28.96 -7.81
CA VAL A 589 28.40 -28.69 -7.68
C VAL A 589 29.14 -29.74 -8.51
N VAL A 590 29.71 -29.33 -9.64
CA VAL A 590 30.43 -30.24 -10.56
C VAL A 590 31.92 -30.32 -10.27
N GLU A 591 32.50 -29.24 -9.73
CA GLU A 591 33.90 -29.15 -9.36
C GLU A 591 34.05 -28.42 -8.01
N ASN A 592 35.04 -28.83 -7.22
CA ASN A 592 35.32 -28.25 -5.92
C ASN A 592 36.82 -28.39 -5.61
N GLY A 593 37.50 -27.28 -5.33
CA GLY A 593 38.92 -27.24 -5.05
C GLY A 593 39.50 -25.83 -5.01
N ALA A 594 40.80 -25.72 -4.81
CA ALA A 594 41.52 -24.44 -4.92
C ALA A 594 41.75 -24.05 -6.41
N HIS A 595 42.05 -22.77 -6.67
CA HIS A 595 42.26 -22.25 -8.00
C HIS A 595 43.23 -23.11 -8.83
N ASP A 596 44.43 -23.35 -8.31
CA ASP A 596 45.48 -24.08 -9.02
C ASP A 596 45.09 -25.55 -9.30
N GLU A 597 44.33 -26.16 -8.40
CA GLU A 597 43.83 -27.53 -8.54
C GLU A 597 42.79 -27.61 -9.67
N LEU A 598 41.85 -26.63 -9.71
CA LEU A 598 40.79 -26.60 -10.71
C LEU A 598 41.31 -26.25 -12.10
N ILE A 599 42.32 -25.38 -12.21
CA ILE A 599 43.00 -25.10 -13.48
C ILE A 599 43.71 -26.36 -14.00
N ALA A 600 44.36 -27.14 -13.09
CA ALA A 600 45.04 -28.37 -13.47
C ALA A 600 44.10 -29.52 -13.89
N GLN A 601 42.82 -29.47 -13.47
CA GLN A 601 41.78 -30.45 -13.86
C GLN A 601 41.29 -30.22 -15.32
N ASP A 602 41.57 -29.07 -15.92
CA ASP A 602 41.14 -28.69 -17.29
C ASP A 602 39.63 -28.90 -17.51
N GLY A 603 38.82 -28.50 -16.50
CA GLY A 603 37.39 -28.65 -16.47
C GLY A 603 36.62 -27.36 -16.70
N VAL A 604 35.37 -27.31 -16.21
CA VAL A 604 34.47 -26.14 -16.40
C VAL A 604 35.07 -24.87 -15.82
N TYR A 605 35.79 -24.95 -14.69
CA TYR A 605 36.46 -23.79 -14.11
C TYR A 605 37.57 -23.25 -15.01
N ALA A 606 38.41 -24.14 -15.55
CA ALA A 606 39.48 -23.75 -16.45
C ALA A 606 38.93 -23.07 -17.71
N ASP A 607 37.84 -23.60 -18.30
CA ASP A 607 37.15 -22.97 -19.43
C ASP A 607 36.64 -21.56 -19.10
N LEU A 608 35.97 -21.41 -17.94
CA LEU A 608 35.47 -20.11 -17.48
C LEU A 608 36.62 -19.10 -17.25
N TRP A 609 37.75 -19.58 -16.72
CA TRP A 609 38.93 -18.76 -16.50
C TRP A 609 39.54 -18.32 -17.82
N ALA A 610 39.77 -19.24 -18.76
CA ALA A 610 40.33 -18.96 -20.07
C ALA A 610 39.50 -17.96 -20.90
N VAL A 611 38.16 -18.06 -20.79
CA VAL A 611 37.24 -17.08 -21.42
C VAL A 611 37.37 -15.70 -20.79
N GLN A 612 37.56 -15.59 -19.46
CA GLN A 612 37.70 -14.28 -18.79
C GLN A 612 39.08 -13.65 -18.95
N THR A 613 40.13 -14.44 -19.05
CA THR A 613 41.50 -13.95 -19.27
C THR A 613 41.81 -13.65 -20.74
N GLY A 614 40.89 -14.03 -21.66
CA GLY A 614 41.06 -13.81 -23.10
C GLY A 614 41.93 -14.87 -23.77
N GLU A 615 42.18 -16.00 -23.11
CA GLU A 615 42.93 -17.14 -23.65
C GLU A 615 42.09 -18.00 -24.61
N LEU A 616 40.74 -17.90 -24.50
CA LEU A 616 39.77 -18.55 -25.40
C LEU A 616 38.84 -17.52 -26.05
N ASP A 617 38.71 -17.55 -27.38
CA ASP A 617 37.72 -16.75 -28.10
C ASP A 617 36.32 -17.43 -28.00
N LYS A 618 35.32 -16.70 -27.48
CA LYS A 618 33.95 -17.14 -27.36
C LYS A 618 33.26 -17.56 -28.65
N THR A 619 33.77 -17.09 -29.80
CA THR A 619 33.14 -17.31 -31.12
C THR A 619 33.68 -18.53 -31.87
N THR A 620 34.92 -18.94 -31.59
CA THR A 620 35.57 -20.01 -32.36
C THR A 620 35.88 -21.26 -31.54
N GLY A 621 35.88 -21.18 -30.18
CA GLY A 621 36.32 -22.30 -29.33
C GLY A 621 37.79 -22.66 -29.49
N GLU A 622 38.60 -21.83 -30.14
CA GLU A 622 40.03 -22.06 -30.38
C GLU A 622 40.87 -21.17 -29.45
N ALA A 623 41.94 -21.76 -28.93
CA ALA A 623 42.89 -21.07 -28.08
C ALA A 623 43.63 -19.96 -28.89
N THR A 624 43.54 -18.71 -28.44
CA THR A 624 44.37 -17.61 -29.01
C THR A 624 45.79 -17.81 -28.52
N ARG A 625 46.67 -18.40 -29.38
CA ARG A 625 48.11 -18.40 -29.15
C ARG A 625 48.63 -16.96 -29.27
N HIS A 626 49.04 -16.38 -28.15
CA HIS A 626 49.96 -15.25 -28.16
C HIS A 626 51.34 -15.77 -28.52
N ASP A 627 51.70 -15.71 -29.79
CA ASP A 627 53.08 -15.79 -30.24
C ASP A 627 53.74 -14.40 -30.05
N GLY A 628 54.74 -14.31 -29.15
CA GLY A 628 55.64 -13.18 -29.03
C GLY A 628 55.99 -12.76 -27.64
#